data_9ffb14fadc075a1fcf5403b317969833
#
_entry.id   9ffb14fadc075a1fcf5403b317969833
#
_cell.length_a   1.000
_cell.length_b   1.000
_cell.length_c   1.000
_cell.angle_alpha   90.00
_cell.angle_beta   90.00
_cell.angle_gamma   90.00
#
_symmetry.space_group_name_H-M   'P 1'
#
loop_
_entity.id
_entity.type
_entity.pdbx_description
1 polymer ?
#
loop_
_entity_poly.entity_id
_entity_poly.type
_entity_poly.pdbx_seq_one_letter_code
_entity_poly.pdbx_strand_id
1 'polypeptide(L)'
;MRILKSIILMLALLTTTAVSAQQPITSVHGTVSDDMGPLMGATVCEVDVNGRIIESAITDLNGNFTMKVKNTKDKIRFSYVGMNTQTLAINRTTYNIKMVSGTMIKEVTIKSKKRVTGNGLPIPQREVSNATQNFSMKSVEGMAFTTVDEALQGQIAGLDIIGNSGDLGSGSTMRLRGASSLSTLTNANPLIVVDGNVREVSLDNFDMASANNEKFAELLNINPEDIADIRVLKDAAATAIYGSQGGNGVIELQTKRGARGAPKLTYSLKLTGTYQPKGYDLLSGDDYTMLLKESYFNPQQSDAAADINELNYDPTFSEYEQYNNNTDWRDAVTQWGLRQNHYVTISGGGEKASFRIGGGFDHETGTIIKQKLQRFSTRVALDYNVSERIRVSTNFALTYTKNDKNWQFNTNDWTSYGTEGLLSLALRKMPNMGIYEQDPLTGEDTDTYYTMLQSGSSVFNNDQKKYANPVAVANLAKNQQRTYDMSPELIIQYQLLGMDDDHWQLNWRGSVYMNILADRKSVV
;
A
#
# COMPACT_ATOMS: atom_id res chain seq x y z
N MET A 1 56.03 -19.44 -15.52
CA MET A 1 55.14 -19.99 -16.55
C MET A 1 55.26 -21.51 -16.78
N ARG A 2 56.42 -22.16 -16.57
CA ARG A 2 56.53 -23.64 -16.74
C ARG A 2 55.92 -24.44 -15.59
N ILE A 3 55.98 -23.96 -14.35
CA ILE A 3 55.42 -24.62 -13.17
C ILE A 3 53.88 -24.59 -13.18
N LEU A 4 53.25 -23.50 -13.65
CA LEU A 4 51.78 -23.36 -13.72
C LEU A 4 51.16 -24.30 -14.79
N LYS A 5 51.91 -24.56 -15.90
CA LYS A 5 51.47 -25.51 -16.93
C LYS A 5 51.57 -26.97 -16.44
N SER A 6 52.56 -27.29 -15.60
CA SER A 6 52.69 -28.62 -15.00
C SER A 6 51.62 -28.92 -13.96
N ILE A 7 51.18 -27.91 -13.20
CA ILE A 7 50.06 -28.06 -12.21
C ILE A 7 48.74 -28.23 -12.93
N ILE A 8 48.48 -27.50 -14.01
CA ILE A 8 47.26 -27.63 -14.83
C ILE A 8 47.20 -29.01 -15.53
N LEU A 9 48.36 -29.51 -16.01
CA LEU A 9 48.44 -30.83 -16.62
C LEU A 9 48.26 -31.96 -15.58
N MET A 10 48.72 -31.78 -14.34
CA MET A 10 48.53 -32.73 -13.26
C MET A 10 47.10 -32.74 -12.73
N LEU A 11 46.41 -31.59 -12.71
CA LEU A 11 45.03 -31.49 -12.36
C LEU A 11 44.10 -32.10 -13.42
N ALA A 12 44.45 -32.03 -14.70
CA ALA A 12 43.71 -32.64 -15.80
C ALA A 12 43.86 -34.18 -15.85
N LEU A 13 44.91 -34.77 -15.26
CA LEU A 13 45.10 -36.20 -15.18
C LEU A 13 44.35 -36.86 -13.97
N LEU A 14 43.90 -36.07 -13.01
CA LEU A 14 43.17 -36.55 -11.85
C LEU A 14 41.66 -36.60 -12.03
N THR A 15 41.13 -36.20 -13.19
CA THR A 15 39.70 -36.24 -13.50
C THR A 15 39.29 -37.42 -14.40
N THR A 16 40.13 -38.39 -14.63
CA THR A 16 39.68 -39.69 -15.16
C THR A 16 39.02 -40.53 -14.05
N THR A 17 37.88 -40.05 -13.56
CA THR A 17 36.99 -40.88 -12.79
C THR A 17 36.48 -41.98 -13.70
N ALA A 18 36.69 -43.22 -13.30
CA ALA A 18 36.15 -44.41 -13.90
C ALA A 18 34.64 -44.21 -14.22
N VAL A 19 34.31 -44.10 -15.47
CA VAL A 19 32.93 -44.33 -15.94
C VAL A 19 32.68 -45.82 -15.71
N SER A 20 32.15 -46.14 -14.55
CA SER A 20 31.62 -47.46 -14.28
C SER A 20 30.48 -47.69 -15.27
N ALA A 21 30.67 -48.57 -16.24
CA ALA A 21 29.62 -48.94 -17.17
C ALA A 21 28.50 -49.61 -16.38
N GLN A 22 27.50 -48.83 -16.03
CA GLN A 22 26.30 -49.30 -15.35
C GLN A 22 25.58 -50.25 -16.28
N GLN A 23 25.54 -51.52 -15.91
CA GLN A 23 24.75 -52.51 -16.70
C GLN A 23 23.28 -52.00 -16.79
N PRO A 24 22.61 -52.15 -17.92
CA PRO A 24 21.22 -51.74 -18.07
C PRO A 24 20.35 -52.44 -17.03
N ILE A 25 19.62 -51.66 -16.22
CA ILE A 25 18.70 -52.20 -15.23
C ILE A 25 17.54 -52.84 -15.98
N THR A 26 17.45 -54.16 -15.97
CA THR A 26 16.40 -54.93 -16.64
C THR A 26 15.28 -55.35 -15.69
N SER A 27 15.52 -55.28 -14.39
CA SER A 27 14.53 -55.59 -13.36
C SER A 27 14.81 -54.79 -12.09
N VAL A 28 13.75 -54.44 -11.38
CA VAL A 28 13.82 -53.84 -10.03
C VAL A 28 13.06 -54.72 -9.06
N HIS A 29 13.56 -54.79 -7.85
CA HIS A 29 12.95 -55.55 -6.75
C HIS A 29 13.11 -54.79 -5.43
N GLY A 30 12.39 -55.17 -4.41
CA GLY A 30 12.48 -54.51 -3.11
C GLY A 30 11.28 -54.76 -2.23
N THR A 31 11.15 -53.91 -1.19
CA THR A 31 10.07 -54.03 -0.21
C THR A 31 9.32 -52.76 -0.08
N VAL A 32 8.01 -52.84 0.14
CA VAL A 32 7.14 -51.73 0.49
C VAL A 32 6.58 -52.00 1.89
N SER A 33 6.75 -51.01 2.79
CA SER A 33 6.32 -51.12 4.20
C SER A 33 5.71 -49.79 4.67
N ASP A 34 5.01 -49.83 5.78
CA ASP A 34 4.58 -48.63 6.54
C ASP A 34 5.12 -48.67 7.97
N ASP A 35 4.54 -47.87 8.87
CA ASP A 35 4.90 -47.85 10.27
C ASP A 35 4.40 -49.08 11.05
N MET A 36 3.49 -49.86 10.48
CA MET A 36 2.92 -51.08 11.08
C MET A 36 3.57 -52.37 10.56
N GLY A 37 4.30 -52.29 9.43
CA GLY A 37 4.96 -53.46 8.84
C GLY A 37 4.94 -53.52 7.32
N PRO A 38 5.18 -54.69 6.71
CA PRO A 38 5.16 -54.87 5.27
C PRO A 38 3.75 -54.70 4.70
N LEU A 39 3.65 -53.96 3.56
CA LEU A 39 2.39 -53.70 2.88
C LEU A 39 2.13 -54.73 1.76
N MET A 40 1.15 -55.60 1.96
CA MET A 40 0.65 -56.48 0.95
C MET A 40 -0.33 -55.73 0.00
N GLY A 41 -0.21 -55.97 -1.31
CA GLY A 41 -1.14 -55.40 -2.31
C GLY A 41 -0.78 -53.96 -2.71
N ALA A 42 0.37 -53.45 -2.36
CA ALA A 42 0.84 -52.15 -2.87
C ALA A 42 1.18 -52.29 -4.37
N THR A 43 0.75 -51.33 -5.17
CA THR A 43 0.96 -51.31 -6.61
C THR A 43 2.24 -50.58 -6.94
N VAL A 44 3.13 -51.23 -7.69
CA VAL A 44 4.40 -50.70 -8.18
C VAL A 44 4.34 -50.64 -9.69
N CYS A 45 4.47 -49.44 -10.27
CA CYS A 45 4.32 -49.23 -11.71
C CYS A 45 5.51 -48.49 -12.31
N GLU A 46 5.96 -48.91 -13.50
CA GLU A 46 6.78 -48.09 -14.38
C GLU A 46 5.88 -47.10 -15.10
N VAL A 47 6.25 -45.82 -15.08
CA VAL A 47 5.43 -44.70 -15.62
C VAL A 47 6.27 -43.86 -16.54
N ASP A 48 5.85 -43.66 -17.78
CA ASP A 48 6.52 -42.81 -18.75
C ASP A 48 6.40 -41.32 -18.41
N VAL A 49 7.02 -40.48 -19.21
CA VAL A 49 6.99 -39.01 -19.06
C VAL A 49 5.58 -38.40 -19.18
N ASN A 50 4.65 -39.12 -19.84
CA ASN A 50 3.27 -38.71 -20.03
C ASN A 50 2.32 -39.26 -18.94
N GLY A 51 2.84 -39.98 -17.95
CA GLY A 51 2.06 -40.57 -16.87
C GLY A 51 1.39 -41.92 -17.20
N ARG A 52 1.70 -42.56 -18.35
CA ARG A 52 1.15 -43.86 -18.72
C ARG A 52 1.90 -44.96 -17.99
N ILE A 53 1.16 -45.96 -17.55
CA ILE A 53 1.71 -47.17 -16.93
C ILE A 53 2.22 -48.09 -18.05
N ILE A 54 3.50 -48.44 -17.99
CA ILE A 54 4.21 -49.28 -18.96
C ILE A 54 4.26 -50.74 -18.46
N GLU A 55 4.57 -50.92 -17.15
CA GLU A 55 4.62 -52.22 -16.50
C GLU A 55 4.13 -52.07 -15.07
N SER A 56 3.62 -53.13 -14.43
CA SER A 56 3.17 -53.07 -13.05
C SER A 56 3.41 -54.40 -12.31
N ALA A 57 3.63 -54.31 -11.03
CA ALA A 57 3.73 -55.42 -10.09
C ALA A 57 2.95 -55.09 -8.81
N ILE A 58 2.55 -56.13 -8.07
CA ILE A 58 1.87 -56.00 -6.77
C ILE A 58 2.73 -56.66 -5.71
N THR A 59 2.81 -56.07 -4.52
CA THR A 59 3.58 -56.61 -3.41
C THR A 59 2.90 -57.85 -2.82
N ASP A 60 3.74 -58.83 -2.39
CA ASP A 60 3.31 -60.04 -1.74
C ASP A 60 2.98 -59.84 -0.23
N LEU A 61 2.67 -60.93 0.49
CA LEU A 61 2.38 -60.95 1.95
C LEU A 61 3.48 -60.31 2.80
N ASN A 62 4.72 -60.35 2.33
CA ASN A 62 5.89 -59.80 3.01
C ASN A 62 6.28 -58.38 2.48
N GLY A 63 5.40 -57.79 1.65
CA GLY A 63 5.65 -56.49 1.03
C GLY A 63 6.70 -56.51 -0.07
N ASN A 64 7.17 -57.68 -0.53
CA ASN A 64 8.17 -57.79 -1.60
C ASN A 64 7.54 -57.61 -2.96
N PHE A 65 8.29 -57.03 -3.89
CA PHE A 65 7.91 -56.93 -5.31
C PHE A 65 9.12 -57.21 -6.19
N THR A 66 8.84 -57.63 -7.37
CA THR A 66 9.79 -57.73 -8.50
C THR A 66 9.10 -57.31 -9.76
N MET A 67 9.67 -56.35 -10.50
CA MET A 67 9.12 -55.83 -11.74
C MET A 67 10.19 -55.74 -12.82
N LYS A 68 9.86 -56.10 -14.05
CA LYS A 68 10.74 -55.87 -15.21
C LYS A 68 10.66 -54.40 -15.63
N VAL A 69 11.80 -53.81 -15.94
CA VAL A 69 11.89 -52.45 -16.43
C VAL A 69 12.09 -52.47 -17.93
N LYS A 70 11.28 -51.73 -18.65
CA LYS A 70 11.38 -51.58 -20.12
C LYS A 70 12.24 -50.39 -20.52
N ASN A 71 12.22 -49.31 -19.73
CA ASN A 71 12.98 -48.10 -20.04
C ASN A 71 13.53 -47.45 -18.75
N THR A 72 14.83 -47.41 -18.61
CA THR A 72 15.49 -46.83 -17.43
C THR A 72 15.35 -45.30 -17.30
N LYS A 73 14.83 -44.63 -18.34
CA LYS A 73 14.54 -43.16 -18.30
C LYS A 73 13.18 -42.87 -17.69
N ASP A 74 12.33 -43.89 -17.53
CA ASP A 74 11.01 -43.76 -16.94
C ASP A 74 11.11 -43.68 -15.40
N LYS A 75 10.00 -43.54 -14.72
CA LYS A 75 9.92 -43.44 -13.25
C LYS A 75 9.16 -44.66 -12.71
N ILE A 76 9.53 -45.07 -11.50
CA ILE A 76 8.81 -46.06 -10.73
C ILE A 76 7.89 -45.37 -9.72
N ARG A 77 6.62 -45.74 -9.72
CA ARG A 77 5.59 -45.19 -8.86
C ARG A 77 5.04 -46.28 -7.94
N PHE A 78 5.07 -45.96 -6.65
CA PHE A 78 4.53 -46.78 -5.55
C PHE A 78 3.22 -46.19 -5.10
N SER A 79 2.16 -46.98 -5.06
CA SER A 79 0.84 -46.53 -4.59
C SER A 79 0.14 -47.60 -3.77
N TYR A 80 -0.55 -47.18 -2.72
CA TYR A 80 -1.38 -48.01 -1.87
C TYR A 80 -2.58 -47.23 -1.37
N VAL A 81 -3.71 -47.89 -1.17
CA VAL A 81 -4.94 -47.22 -0.73
C VAL A 81 -4.72 -46.57 0.65
N GLY A 82 -4.98 -45.27 0.77
CA GLY A 82 -4.80 -44.51 2.02
C GLY A 82 -3.37 -44.04 2.29
N MET A 83 -2.41 -44.26 1.37
CA MET A 83 -1.01 -43.84 1.52
C MET A 83 -0.62 -42.79 0.46
N ASN A 84 0.37 -41.99 0.78
CA ASN A 84 0.93 -41.02 -0.17
C ASN A 84 1.70 -41.74 -1.28
N THR A 85 1.31 -41.50 -2.53
CA THR A 85 2.00 -42.04 -3.70
C THR A 85 3.42 -41.47 -3.78
N GLN A 86 4.42 -42.36 -3.94
CA GLN A 86 5.82 -41.98 -4.14
C GLN A 86 6.24 -42.31 -5.58
N THR A 87 6.98 -41.39 -6.21
CA THR A 87 7.50 -41.56 -7.57
C THR A 87 8.98 -41.28 -7.58
N LEU A 88 9.79 -42.26 -8.03
CA LEU A 88 11.26 -42.21 -8.00
C LEU A 88 11.82 -42.48 -9.39
N ALA A 89 13.03 -41.99 -9.67
CA ALA A 89 13.75 -42.32 -10.88
C ALA A 89 14.30 -43.77 -10.83
N ILE A 90 14.36 -44.47 -11.98
CA ILE A 90 14.91 -45.81 -12.08
C ILE A 90 16.43 -45.71 -12.22
N ASN A 91 17.14 -45.65 -11.11
CA ASN A 91 18.61 -45.52 -11.05
C ASN A 91 19.31 -46.59 -10.19
N ARG A 92 18.56 -47.56 -9.68
CA ARG A 92 19.04 -48.68 -8.86
C ARG A 92 18.16 -49.88 -9.07
N THR A 93 18.65 -51.06 -8.67
CA THR A 93 17.93 -52.35 -8.82
C THR A 93 17.07 -52.68 -7.60
N THR A 94 17.38 -52.10 -6.42
CA THR A 94 16.67 -52.40 -5.20
C THR A 94 16.01 -51.15 -4.62
N TYR A 95 14.71 -51.26 -4.27
CA TYR A 95 13.91 -50.20 -3.68
C TYR A 95 13.23 -50.68 -2.41
N ASN A 96 13.65 -50.16 -1.28
CA ASN A 96 12.97 -50.35 0.01
C ASN A 96 12.24 -49.09 0.34
N ILE A 97 10.92 -49.09 0.23
CA ILE A 97 10.07 -47.92 0.32
C ILE A 97 9.23 -48.00 1.58
N LYS A 98 9.36 -46.97 2.43
CA LYS A 98 8.46 -46.75 3.55
C LYS A 98 7.39 -45.79 3.12
N MET A 99 6.14 -46.28 3.00
CA MET A 99 4.99 -45.42 2.67
C MET A 99 4.48 -44.77 3.95
N VAL A 100 4.15 -43.49 3.85
CA VAL A 100 3.55 -42.75 4.94
C VAL A 100 2.05 -42.66 4.68
N SER A 101 1.26 -42.90 5.73
CA SER A 101 -0.19 -42.71 5.66
C SER A 101 -0.51 -41.37 5.02
N GLY A 102 -1.18 -41.41 3.91
CA GLY A 102 -1.70 -40.19 3.32
C GLY A 102 -2.64 -39.58 4.34
N THR A 103 -2.32 -38.40 4.82
CA THR A 103 -3.35 -37.56 5.44
C THR A 103 -4.54 -37.65 4.52
N MET A 104 -5.66 -38.18 5.06
CA MET A 104 -6.93 -38.39 4.36
C MET A 104 -7.05 -37.42 3.19
N ILE A 105 -7.45 -37.93 2.02
CA ILE A 105 -7.81 -37.19 0.83
C ILE A 105 -8.02 -35.75 1.28
N LYS A 106 -7.17 -34.81 0.83
CA LYS A 106 -7.48 -33.39 1.04
C LYS A 106 -8.95 -33.32 0.73
N GLU A 107 -9.76 -33.25 1.77
CA GLU A 107 -11.17 -32.97 1.66
C GLU A 107 -11.23 -32.00 0.51
N VAL A 108 -11.91 -32.37 -0.57
CA VAL A 108 -12.22 -31.41 -1.60
C VAL A 108 -13.03 -30.41 -0.81
N THR A 109 -12.31 -29.48 -0.26
CA THR A 109 -12.92 -28.31 0.34
C THR A 109 -13.55 -27.71 -0.87
N ILE A 110 -14.81 -28.10 -1.11
CA ILE A 110 -15.71 -27.34 -1.95
C ILE A 110 -15.59 -25.99 -1.29
N LYS A 111 -14.75 -25.12 -1.85
CA LYS A 111 -14.61 -23.74 -1.37
C LYS A 111 -16.03 -23.26 -1.39
N SER A 112 -16.64 -23.19 -0.20
CA SER A 112 -18.04 -22.83 -0.07
C SER A 112 -18.16 -21.57 -0.88
N LYS A 113 -19.01 -21.57 -1.87
CA LYS A 113 -19.17 -20.50 -2.85
C LYS A 113 -19.05 -19.20 -2.08
N LYS A 114 -18.08 -18.35 -2.47
CA LYS A 114 -17.73 -17.12 -1.76
C LYS A 114 -19.03 -16.40 -1.46
N ARG A 115 -19.48 -16.45 -0.19
CA ARG A 115 -20.72 -15.82 0.23
C ARG A 115 -20.42 -14.36 0.42
N VAL A 116 -21.21 -13.53 -0.20
CA VAL A 116 -21.12 -12.08 -0.05
C VAL A 116 -21.78 -11.74 1.27
N THR A 117 -20.98 -11.35 2.26
CA THR A 117 -21.50 -10.96 3.58
C THR A 117 -21.72 -9.45 3.58
N GLY A 118 -22.87 -9.01 3.04
CA GLY A 118 -23.40 -7.69 3.34
C GLY A 118 -24.35 -7.82 4.52
N ASN A 119 -24.22 -6.97 5.54
CA ASN A 119 -25.10 -6.91 6.72
C ASN A 119 -25.38 -8.23 7.46
N GLY A 120 -24.43 -9.16 7.43
CA GLY A 120 -24.52 -10.39 8.20
C GLY A 120 -25.34 -11.53 7.57
N LEU A 121 -25.94 -11.32 6.40
CA LEU A 121 -26.63 -12.37 5.67
C LEU A 121 -25.69 -12.98 4.62
N PRO A 122 -25.32 -14.27 4.74
CA PRO A 122 -24.48 -14.94 3.76
C PRO A 122 -25.28 -15.28 2.51
N ILE A 123 -25.29 -14.39 1.51
CA ILE A 123 -25.92 -14.63 0.21
C ILE A 123 -24.86 -15.16 -0.78
N PRO A 124 -25.11 -16.25 -1.51
CA PRO A 124 -24.22 -16.70 -2.56
C PRO A 124 -24.00 -15.61 -3.60
N GLN A 125 -22.74 -15.35 -4.00
CA GLN A 125 -22.38 -14.29 -4.94
C GLN A 125 -23.19 -14.35 -6.27
N ARG A 126 -23.57 -15.55 -6.72
CA ARG A 126 -24.40 -15.75 -7.93
C ARG A 126 -25.85 -15.28 -7.79
N GLU A 127 -26.34 -15.13 -6.55
CA GLU A 127 -27.71 -14.72 -6.24
C GLU A 127 -27.81 -13.21 -5.99
N VAL A 128 -26.66 -12.53 -5.98
CA VAL A 128 -26.59 -11.07 -5.90
C VAL A 128 -26.87 -10.51 -7.27
N SER A 129 -28.07 -9.99 -7.48
CA SER A 129 -28.52 -9.37 -8.73
C SER A 129 -27.94 -7.95 -8.95
N ASN A 130 -27.22 -7.42 -7.97
CA ASN A 130 -26.76 -6.04 -7.95
C ASN A 130 -25.35 -5.92 -8.54
N ALA A 131 -25.07 -4.83 -9.25
CA ALA A 131 -23.74 -4.54 -9.79
C ALA A 131 -22.76 -4.20 -8.66
N THR A 132 -22.06 -5.23 -8.17
CA THR A 132 -20.99 -5.09 -7.20
C THR A 132 -19.65 -5.41 -7.86
N GLN A 133 -18.66 -4.58 -7.63
CA GLN A 133 -17.29 -4.87 -8.06
C GLN A 133 -16.42 -5.19 -6.85
N ASN A 134 -15.79 -6.35 -6.88
CA ASN A 134 -14.89 -6.80 -5.82
C ASN A 134 -13.44 -6.62 -6.27
N PHE A 135 -12.63 -6.04 -5.41
CA PHE A 135 -11.20 -5.86 -5.60
C PHE A 135 -10.45 -6.54 -4.46
N SER A 136 -9.55 -7.47 -4.78
CA SER A 136 -8.75 -8.15 -3.77
C SER A 136 -7.41 -7.46 -3.62
N MET A 137 -7.02 -7.10 -2.40
CA MET A 137 -5.73 -6.51 -2.11
C MET A 137 -4.54 -7.41 -2.47
N LYS A 138 -4.77 -8.70 -2.69
CA LYS A 138 -3.74 -9.63 -3.20
C LYS A 138 -3.26 -9.28 -4.60
N SER A 139 -4.09 -8.64 -5.43
CA SER A 139 -3.72 -8.25 -6.81
C SER A 139 -2.68 -7.15 -6.86
N VAL A 140 -2.55 -6.38 -5.78
CA VAL A 140 -1.60 -5.27 -5.62
C VAL A 140 -0.58 -5.54 -4.51
N GLU A 141 -0.47 -6.81 -4.08
CA GLU A 141 0.52 -7.22 -3.09
C GLU A 141 1.94 -6.93 -3.60
N GLY A 142 2.77 -6.33 -2.74
CA GLY A 142 4.12 -5.90 -3.10
C GLY A 142 4.23 -4.46 -3.62
N MET A 143 3.12 -3.82 -3.98
CA MET A 143 3.13 -2.39 -4.31
C MET A 143 3.08 -1.55 -3.02
N ALA A 144 3.77 -0.41 -3.03
CA ALA A 144 3.83 0.48 -1.87
C ALA A 144 2.74 1.54 -1.96
N PHE A 145 1.66 1.33 -1.21
CA PHE A 145 0.60 2.32 -1.01
C PHE A 145 0.64 2.82 0.43
N THR A 146 0.41 4.10 0.63
CA THR A 146 0.24 4.70 1.97
C THR A 146 -1.20 4.58 2.44
N THR A 147 -2.14 4.71 1.49
CA THR A 147 -3.58 4.77 1.77
C THR A 147 -4.33 3.78 0.89
N VAL A 148 -5.56 3.48 1.26
CA VAL A 148 -6.42 2.55 0.52
C VAL A 148 -6.89 3.15 -0.79
N ASP A 149 -7.10 4.44 -0.84
CA ASP A 149 -7.49 5.19 -2.05
C ASP A 149 -6.39 5.12 -3.12
N GLU A 150 -5.11 5.26 -2.76
CA GLU A 150 -4.01 5.03 -3.70
C GLU A 150 -4.07 3.61 -4.31
N ALA A 151 -4.38 2.59 -3.49
CA ALA A 151 -4.49 1.21 -3.96
C ALA A 151 -5.68 0.98 -4.90
N LEU A 152 -6.75 1.76 -4.77
CA LEU A 152 -7.96 1.67 -5.59
C LEU A 152 -7.91 2.48 -6.88
N GLN A 153 -7.00 3.44 -6.98
CA GLN A 153 -6.92 4.35 -8.12
C GLN A 153 -6.73 3.57 -9.43
N GLY A 154 -7.63 3.78 -10.39
CA GLY A 154 -7.62 3.10 -11.68
C GLY A 154 -8.00 1.62 -11.67
N GLN A 155 -8.31 1.02 -10.50
CA GLN A 155 -8.61 -0.42 -10.38
C GLN A 155 -10.10 -0.73 -10.51
N ILE A 156 -10.96 0.24 -10.29
CA ILE A 156 -12.40 0.05 -10.22
C ILE A 156 -13.10 0.90 -11.29
N ALA A 157 -13.76 0.25 -12.24
CA ALA A 157 -14.49 0.94 -13.29
C ALA A 157 -15.59 1.85 -12.71
N GLY A 158 -15.60 3.12 -13.12
CA GLY A 158 -16.59 4.12 -12.69
C GLY A 158 -16.35 4.67 -11.27
N LEU A 159 -15.24 4.33 -10.63
CA LEU A 159 -14.72 5.01 -9.45
C LEU A 159 -13.59 5.94 -9.90
N ASP A 160 -13.81 7.23 -9.76
CA ASP A 160 -12.85 8.27 -10.04
C ASP A 160 -12.23 8.74 -8.72
N ILE A 161 -10.90 8.66 -8.62
CA ILE A 161 -10.14 9.04 -7.43
C ILE A 161 -9.13 10.10 -7.85
N ILE A 162 -9.32 11.30 -7.34
CA ILE A 162 -8.49 12.46 -7.64
C ILE A 162 -7.79 12.89 -6.36
N GLY A 163 -6.47 12.87 -6.35
CA GLY A 163 -5.68 13.43 -5.24
C GLY A 163 -5.95 14.94 -5.13
N ASN A 164 -6.26 15.40 -3.92
CA ASN A 164 -6.62 16.79 -3.68
C ASN A 164 -5.40 17.72 -3.68
N SER A 165 -4.27 17.22 -3.21
CA SER A 165 -2.99 17.92 -3.27
C SER A 165 -1.83 16.89 -3.28
N GLY A 166 -0.62 17.38 -3.54
CA GLY A 166 0.61 16.59 -3.40
C GLY A 166 1.17 16.56 -1.97
N ASP A 167 0.48 17.16 -1.00
CA ASP A 167 0.93 17.18 0.38
C ASP A 167 0.76 15.82 1.05
N LEU A 168 1.69 15.47 1.94
CA LEU A 168 1.65 14.23 2.68
C LEU A 168 0.37 14.13 3.52
N GLY A 169 -0.31 12.98 3.41
CA GLY A 169 -1.54 12.73 4.15
C GLY A 169 -2.71 13.59 3.71
N SER A 170 -2.64 14.22 2.53
CA SER A 170 -3.82 14.79 1.88
C SER A 170 -4.71 13.66 1.39
N GLY A 171 -6.02 13.77 1.60
CA GLY A 171 -6.97 12.82 1.09
C GLY A 171 -7.20 12.97 -0.40
N SER A 172 -7.93 12.02 -0.95
CA SER A 172 -8.42 12.07 -2.32
C SER A 172 -9.93 12.31 -2.34
N THR A 173 -10.41 12.98 -3.38
CA THR A 173 -11.84 13.07 -3.67
C THR A 173 -12.23 11.85 -4.48
N MET A 174 -13.20 11.08 -3.96
CA MET A 174 -13.72 9.90 -4.64
C MET A 174 -15.09 10.20 -5.23
N ARG A 175 -15.29 9.83 -6.48
CA ARG A 175 -16.58 9.97 -7.16
C ARG A 175 -16.96 8.65 -7.81
N LEU A 176 -18.18 8.23 -7.57
CA LEU A 176 -18.70 7.01 -8.16
C LEU A 176 -19.74 7.37 -9.22
N ARG A 177 -19.55 6.92 -10.48
CA ARG A 177 -20.40 7.22 -11.63
C ARG A 177 -20.50 8.72 -12.00
N GLY A 178 -19.45 9.50 -11.72
CA GLY A 178 -19.38 10.93 -12.02
C GLY A 178 -19.93 11.81 -10.91
N ALA A 179 -20.15 13.08 -11.22
CA ALA A 179 -20.67 14.05 -10.26
C ALA A 179 -22.17 13.82 -10.03
N SER A 180 -22.54 13.40 -8.82
CA SER A 180 -23.93 13.17 -8.41
C SER A 180 -24.65 14.45 -7.99
N SER A 181 -23.92 15.54 -7.74
CA SER A 181 -24.45 16.83 -7.30
C SER A 181 -23.79 17.99 -8.04
N LEU A 182 -24.59 18.97 -8.45
CA LEU A 182 -24.13 20.23 -9.01
C LEU A 182 -23.60 21.18 -7.93
N SER A 183 -23.91 20.91 -6.67
CA SER A 183 -23.52 21.74 -5.55
C SER A 183 -22.15 21.31 -5.02
N THR A 184 -21.21 22.23 -5.00
CA THR A 184 -19.92 22.06 -4.30
C THR A 184 -20.08 21.96 -2.78
N LEU A 185 -21.29 22.18 -2.28
CA LEU A 185 -21.62 22.18 -0.85
C LEU A 185 -22.00 20.79 -0.32
N THR A 186 -22.32 19.84 -1.20
CA THR A 186 -22.70 18.48 -0.79
C THR A 186 -21.53 17.53 -1.01
N ASN A 187 -21.23 16.76 0.02
CA ASN A 187 -20.24 15.70 -0.05
C ASN A 187 -20.68 14.64 -1.07
N ALA A 188 -19.96 14.53 -2.19
CA ALA A 188 -20.23 13.57 -3.26
C ALA A 188 -19.45 12.25 -3.09
N ASN A 189 -18.71 12.09 -1.99
CA ASN A 189 -17.92 10.90 -1.76
C ASN A 189 -18.79 9.69 -1.38
N PRO A 190 -18.40 8.48 -1.79
CA PRO A 190 -19.08 7.26 -1.37
C PRO A 190 -18.95 7.04 0.14
N LEU A 191 -19.94 6.36 0.72
CA LEU A 191 -19.92 5.95 2.11
C LEU A 191 -18.83 4.89 2.33
N ILE A 192 -18.01 5.05 3.37
CA ILE A 192 -17.00 4.05 3.74
C ILE A 192 -17.55 3.15 4.85
N VAL A 193 -17.48 1.85 4.63
CA VAL A 193 -17.92 0.82 5.57
C VAL A 193 -16.76 -0.14 5.84
N VAL A 194 -16.43 -0.38 7.09
CA VAL A 194 -15.36 -1.29 7.50
C VAL A 194 -15.95 -2.44 8.31
N ASP A 195 -15.78 -3.67 7.81
CA ASP A 195 -16.31 -4.90 8.42
C ASP A 195 -17.82 -4.84 8.73
N GLY A 196 -18.57 -4.02 7.98
CA GLY A 196 -20.01 -3.82 8.14
C GLY A 196 -20.40 -2.59 8.99
N ASN A 197 -19.44 -1.88 9.57
CA ASN A 197 -19.68 -0.68 10.35
C ASN A 197 -19.43 0.56 9.49
N VAL A 198 -20.39 1.48 9.52
CA VAL A 198 -20.26 2.78 8.85
C VAL A 198 -19.22 3.61 9.58
N ARG A 199 -18.28 4.15 8.82
CA ARG A 199 -17.36 5.18 9.32
C ARG A 199 -18.05 6.54 9.16
N GLU A 200 -18.50 7.11 10.26
CA GLU A 200 -19.08 8.44 10.26
C GLU A 200 -17.97 9.50 10.24
N VAL A 201 -18.11 10.45 9.31
CA VAL A 201 -17.35 11.70 9.35
C VAL A 201 -18.09 12.64 10.26
N SER A 202 -17.51 12.99 11.41
CA SER A 202 -18.09 14.02 12.28
C SER A 202 -18.12 15.34 11.52
N LEU A 203 -19.34 15.86 11.31
CA LEU A 203 -19.58 17.14 10.65
C LEU A 203 -19.63 18.31 11.66
N ASP A 204 -19.40 18.05 12.95
CA ASP A 204 -19.70 18.99 14.04
C ASP A 204 -18.87 20.28 14.07
N ASN A 205 -17.83 20.40 13.22
CA ASN A 205 -17.07 21.64 13.04
C ASN A 205 -16.75 21.86 11.57
N PHE A 206 -17.77 21.82 10.73
CA PHE A 206 -17.64 21.97 9.30
C PHE A 206 -17.37 23.43 8.93
N ASP A 207 -16.12 23.81 8.87
CA ASP A 207 -15.70 25.01 8.17
C ASP A 207 -15.66 24.74 6.66
N MET A 208 -16.60 25.33 5.95
CA MET A 208 -16.85 25.12 4.54
C MET A 208 -15.69 25.57 3.63
N ALA A 209 -14.82 26.43 4.13
CA ALA A 209 -13.66 26.94 3.39
C ALA A 209 -12.42 26.03 3.49
N SER A 210 -12.30 25.23 4.57
CA SER A 210 -11.14 24.37 4.82
C SER A 210 -11.47 22.87 4.87
N ALA A 211 -12.75 22.51 4.79
CA ALA A 211 -13.27 21.19 5.17
C ALA A 211 -13.00 20.06 4.19
N ASN A 212 -12.64 20.36 2.96
CA ASN A 212 -12.92 19.39 1.88
C ASN A 212 -11.90 18.26 1.75
N ASN A 213 -10.65 18.46 2.16
CA ASN A 213 -9.60 17.55 1.71
C ASN A 213 -8.90 16.78 2.83
N GLU A 214 -8.85 17.34 4.03
CA GLU A 214 -8.11 16.73 5.14
C GLU A 214 -8.90 15.63 5.86
N LYS A 215 -10.23 15.76 5.97
CA LYS A 215 -11.06 14.81 6.73
C LYS A 215 -11.22 13.44 6.04
N PHE A 216 -11.12 13.38 4.71
CA PHE A 216 -11.17 12.11 3.99
C PHE A 216 -9.92 11.27 4.15
N ALA A 217 -8.74 11.90 4.30
CA ALA A 217 -7.51 11.18 4.61
C ALA A 217 -7.59 10.47 5.97
N GLU A 218 -8.30 11.06 6.93
CA GLU A 218 -8.50 10.48 8.26
C GLU A 218 -9.41 9.25 8.24
N LEU A 219 -10.43 9.24 7.37
CA LEU A 219 -11.32 8.09 7.21
C LEU A 219 -10.61 6.85 6.66
N LEU A 220 -9.57 7.06 5.88
CA LEU A 220 -8.78 6.00 5.29
C LEU A 220 -7.52 5.67 6.08
N ASN A 221 -7.43 6.08 7.34
CA ASN A 221 -6.34 5.75 8.27
C ASN A 221 -6.25 4.25 8.60
N ILE A 222 -6.71 3.41 7.68
CA ILE A 222 -6.57 1.97 7.77
C ILE A 222 -5.34 1.57 6.98
N ASN A 223 -4.47 0.79 7.61
CA ASN A 223 -3.30 0.29 6.91
C ASN A 223 -3.76 -0.66 5.78
N PRO A 224 -3.36 -0.43 4.51
CA PRO A 224 -3.71 -1.29 3.39
C PRO A 224 -3.33 -2.76 3.59
N GLU A 225 -2.29 -3.04 4.40
CA GLU A 225 -1.87 -4.40 4.76
C GLU A 225 -2.90 -5.17 5.59
N ASP A 226 -3.82 -4.47 6.27
CA ASP A 226 -4.89 -5.09 7.04
C ASP A 226 -6.13 -5.42 6.22
N ILE A 227 -6.23 -4.94 4.98
CA ILE A 227 -7.39 -5.14 4.13
C ILE A 227 -7.21 -6.41 3.31
N ALA A 228 -8.24 -7.25 3.29
CA ALA A 228 -8.30 -8.44 2.47
C ALA A 228 -8.92 -8.16 1.10
N ASP A 229 -10.13 -7.64 1.12
CA ASP A 229 -10.94 -7.39 -0.06
C ASP A 229 -11.69 -6.07 0.08
N ILE A 230 -11.94 -5.41 -1.04
CA ILE A 230 -12.71 -4.17 -1.12
C ILE A 230 -13.89 -4.42 -2.07
N ARG A 231 -15.08 -4.05 -1.62
CA ARG A 231 -16.29 -4.16 -2.42
C ARG A 231 -16.88 -2.78 -2.67
N VAL A 232 -17.16 -2.48 -3.92
CA VAL A 232 -17.81 -1.22 -4.30
C VAL A 232 -19.23 -1.49 -4.76
N LEU A 233 -20.17 -0.93 -4.03
CA LEU A 233 -21.62 -1.00 -4.30
C LEU A 233 -22.00 0.25 -5.09
N LYS A 234 -22.36 0.05 -6.35
CA LYS A 234 -22.63 1.14 -7.29
C LYS A 234 -24.10 1.41 -7.48
N ASP A 235 -24.95 0.38 -7.35
CA ASP A 235 -26.37 0.45 -7.65
C ASP A 235 -27.20 0.82 -6.43
N ALA A 236 -28.27 1.61 -6.66
CA ALA A 236 -29.20 2.01 -5.61
C ALA A 236 -29.78 0.81 -4.84
N ALA A 237 -30.06 -0.30 -5.52
CA ALA A 237 -30.53 -1.53 -4.87
C ALA A 237 -29.46 -2.13 -3.93
N ALA A 238 -28.17 -2.05 -4.29
CA ALA A 238 -27.09 -2.54 -3.44
C ALA A 238 -26.82 -1.61 -2.25
N THR A 239 -27.02 -0.30 -2.42
CA THR A 239 -26.76 0.71 -1.39
C THR A 239 -27.95 0.99 -0.49
N ALA A 240 -29.16 0.50 -0.85
CA ALA A 240 -30.40 0.72 -0.10
C ALA A 240 -30.33 0.29 1.38
N ILE A 241 -29.50 -0.71 1.69
CA ILE A 241 -29.26 -1.18 3.06
C ILE A 241 -28.61 -0.12 3.96
N TYR A 242 -27.95 0.88 3.37
CA TYR A 242 -27.31 2.00 4.07
C TYR A 242 -28.19 3.27 4.06
N GLY A 243 -29.44 3.17 3.56
CA GLY A 243 -30.39 4.27 3.51
C GLY A 243 -29.87 5.45 2.67
N SER A 244 -30.21 6.66 3.11
CA SER A 244 -29.83 7.91 2.42
C SER A 244 -28.32 8.15 2.37
N GLN A 245 -27.56 7.63 3.33
CA GLN A 245 -26.09 7.74 3.36
C GLN A 245 -25.41 7.01 2.20
N GLY A 246 -26.05 5.93 1.69
CA GLY A 246 -25.54 5.17 0.55
C GLY A 246 -25.83 5.80 -0.82
N GLY A 247 -26.44 7.00 -0.90
CA GLY A 247 -26.86 7.63 -2.14
C GLY A 247 -25.73 7.89 -3.16
N ASN A 248 -24.52 8.16 -2.69
CA ASN A 248 -23.33 8.37 -3.53
C ASN A 248 -22.53 7.08 -3.80
N GLY A 249 -23.09 5.91 -3.43
CA GLY A 249 -22.41 4.63 -3.47
C GLY A 249 -21.76 4.27 -2.14
N VAL A 250 -21.28 3.02 -2.04
CA VAL A 250 -20.67 2.51 -0.81
C VAL A 250 -19.39 1.74 -1.15
N ILE A 251 -18.34 1.99 -0.39
CA ILE A 251 -17.08 1.25 -0.42
C ILE A 251 -16.98 0.44 0.86
N GLU A 252 -17.13 -0.88 0.75
CA GLU A 252 -16.97 -1.81 1.86
C GLU A 252 -15.55 -2.36 1.91
N LEU A 253 -14.88 -2.16 3.01
CA LEU A 253 -13.55 -2.68 3.30
C LEU A 253 -13.69 -3.90 4.20
N GLN A 254 -13.17 -5.05 3.76
CA GLN A 254 -13.08 -6.25 4.57
C GLN A 254 -11.65 -6.42 5.08
N THR A 255 -11.49 -6.57 6.38
CA THR A 255 -10.18 -6.73 6.98
C THR A 255 -9.75 -8.20 7.03
N LYS A 256 -8.42 -8.42 7.03
CA LYS A 256 -7.82 -9.74 7.17
C LYS A 256 -8.08 -10.29 8.58
N ARG A 257 -8.51 -11.53 8.67
CA ARG A 257 -8.74 -12.26 9.93
C ARG A 257 -7.75 -13.40 10.10
N GLY A 258 -7.66 -13.96 11.30
CA GLY A 258 -6.89 -15.17 11.57
C GLY A 258 -7.46 -16.37 10.82
N ALA A 259 -6.58 -17.26 10.39
CA ALA A 259 -6.96 -18.54 9.80
C ALA A 259 -6.52 -19.69 10.72
N ARG A 260 -7.20 -20.84 10.61
CA ARG A 260 -6.77 -22.06 11.31
C ARG A 260 -5.40 -22.49 10.81
N GLY A 261 -4.53 -22.88 11.68
CA GLY A 261 -3.18 -23.33 11.38
C GLY A 261 -2.16 -22.90 12.44
N ALA A 262 -0.94 -23.40 12.30
CA ALA A 262 0.17 -22.99 13.17
C ALA A 262 0.41 -21.47 13.08
N PRO A 263 0.80 -20.81 14.16
CA PRO A 263 1.10 -19.39 14.15
C PRO A 263 2.18 -19.06 13.11
N LYS A 264 1.89 -18.08 12.27
CA LYS A 264 2.79 -17.57 11.24
C LYS A 264 3.14 -16.11 11.54
N LEU A 265 4.42 -15.83 11.69
CA LEU A 265 4.96 -14.48 11.75
C LEU A 265 5.36 -14.04 10.35
N THR A 266 4.92 -12.85 9.95
CA THR A 266 5.29 -12.24 8.67
C THR A 266 5.75 -10.81 8.93
N TYR A 267 6.88 -10.44 8.34
CA TYR A 267 7.37 -9.08 8.30
C TYR A 267 7.43 -8.60 6.86
N SER A 268 6.91 -7.42 6.60
CA SER A 268 6.93 -6.74 5.30
C SER A 268 7.64 -5.40 5.44
N LEU A 269 8.59 -5.15 4.57
CA LEU A 269 9.25 -3.86 4.41
C LEU A 269 9.05 -3.37 2.99
N LYS A 270 8.53 -2.15 2.85
CA LYS A 270 8.40 -1.48 1.56
C LYS A 270 9.13 -0.14 1.61
N LEU A 271 9.98 0.09 0.62
CA LEU A 271 10.74 1.32 0.46
C LEU A 271 10.38 1.95 -0.88
N THR A 272 10.02 3.22 -0.88
CA THR A 272 9.68 3.96 -2.09
C THR A 272 10.34 5.34 -2.06
N GLY A 273 11.12 5.65 -3.09
CA GLY A 273 11.63 6.99 -3.33
C GLY A 273 10.61 7.81 -4.12
N THR A 274 10.42 9.05 -3.73
CA THR A 274 9.58 10.02 -4.44
C THR A 274 10.40 11.25 -4.79
N TYR A 275 10.10 11.87 -5.92
CA TYR A 275 10.75 13.10 -6.32
C TYR A 275 9.74 14.04 -6.99
N GLN A 276 10.02 15.33 -6.92
CA GLN A 276 9.23 16.32 -7.64
C GLN A 276 9.64 16.29 -9.12
N PRO A 277 8.72 16.04 -10.07
CA PRO A 277 9.04 16.11 -11.49
C PRO A 277 9.58 17.49 -11.86
N LYS A 278 10.54 17.54 -12.79
CA LYS A 278 10.99 18.80 -13.35
C LYS A 278 9.81 19.47 -14.07
N GLY A 279 9.42 20.64 -13.60
CA GLY A 279 8.40 21.46 -14.26
C GLY A 279 8.93 22.16 -15.50
N TYR A 280 8.30 23.23 -15.89
CA TYR A 280 8.81 24.12 -16.96
C TYR A 280 10.16 24.70 -16.53
N ASP A 281 11.03 24.94 -17.51
CA ASP A 281 12.26 25.68 -17.27
C ASP A 281 11.89 27.14 -16.97
N LEU A 282 12.39 27.63 -15.84
CA LEU A 282 12.19 29.00 -15.40
C LEU A 282 13.39 29.82 -15.81
N LEU A 283 13.21 31.13 -15.91
CA LEU A 283 14.29 32.06 -16.18
C LEU A 283 15.28 32.10 -15.00
N SER A 284 16.53 32.28 -15.31
CA SER A 284 17.54 32.67 -14.32
C SER A 284 17.27 34.10 -13.81
N GLY A 285 17.91 34.51 -12.73
CA GLY A 285 17.81 35.89 -12.25
C GLY A 285 18.28 36.92 -13.28
N ASP A 286 19.35 36.61 -13.99
CA ASP A 286 19.91 37.47 -15.04
C ASP A 286 18.97 37.59 -16.24
N ASP A 287 18.45 36.45 -16.74
CA ASP A 287 17.52 36.44 -17.85
C ASP A 287 16.20 37.13 -17.50
N TYR A 288 15.72 36.93 -16.26
CA TYR A 288 14.53 37.59 -15.75
C TYR A 288 14.72 39.12 -15.69
N THR A 289 15.84 39.59 -15.15
CA THR A 289 16.18 41.00 -15.06
C THR A 289 16.28 41.64 -16.45
N MET A 290 16.92 40.94 -17.40
CA MET A 290 17.04 41.42 -18.79
C MET A 290 15.67 41.51 -19.46
N LEU A 291 14.85 40.45 -19.35
CA LEU A 291 13.51 40.42 -19.93
C LEU A 291 12.63 41.58 -19.40
N LEU A 292 12.71 41.85 -18.09
CA LEU A 292 11.93 42.95 -17.50
C LEU A 292 12.43 44.31 -17.97
N LYS A 293 13.75 44.51 -18.03
CA LYS A 293 14.31 45.78 -18.59
C LYS A 293 13.84 46.01 -20.01
N GLU A 294 13.89 45.01 -20.87
CA GLU A 294 13.37 45.09 -22.25
C GLU A 294 11.87 45.35 -22.27
N SER A 295 11.11 44.73 -21.38
CA SER A 295 9.66 44.91 -21.26
C SER A 295 9.29 46.37 -20.92
N TYR A 296 10.09 47.05 -20.11
CA TYR A 296 9.89 48.48 -19.81
C TYR A 296 10.40 49.39 -20.89
N PHE A 297 11.55 49.07 -21.52
CA PHE A 297 12.15 49.87 -22.57
C PHE A 297 11.29 49.88 -23.87
N ASN A 298 10.88 48.72 -24.34
CA ASN A 298 10.25 48.56 -25.66
C ASN A 298 8.98 49.38 -25.86
N PRO A 299 8.02 49.45 -24.90
CA PRO A 299 6.80 50.27 -25.08
C PRO A 299 7.06 51.77 -25.10
N GLN A 300 8.06 52.21 -24.33
CA GLN A 300 8.28 53.66 -24.09
C GLN A 300 9.48 54.20 -24.87
N GLN A 301 10.33 53.33 -25.43
CA GLN A 301 11.60 53.69 -26.04
C GLN A 301 12.45 54.61 -25.17
N SER A 302 12.34 54.39 -23.85
CA SER A 302 13.09 55.09 -22.80
C SER A 302 13.53 54.09 -21.75
N ASP A 303 14.61 54.41 -21.05
CA ASP A 303 15.13 53.56 -19.95
C ASP A 303 14.32 53.77 -18.66
N ALA A 304 13.04 53.44 -18.70
CA ALA A 304 12.14 53.55 -17.55
C ALA A 304 12.48 52.55 -16.44
N ALA A 305 13.26 51.49 -16.75
CA ALA A 305 13.74 50.54 -15.78
C ALA A 305 14.89 51.11 -14.93
N ALA A 306 15.50 52.24 -15.30
CA ALA A 306 16.58 52.86 -14.54
C ALA A 306 16.14 53.31 -13.13
N ASP A 307 14.85 53.57 -12.94
CA ASP A 307 14.29 53.97 -11.63
C ASP A 307 13.82 52.76 -10.78
N ILE A 308 14.01 51.51 -11.28
CA ILE A 308 13.61 50.30 -10.59
C ILE A 308 14.87 49.61 -10.04
N ASN A 309 15.16 49.86 -8.76
CA ASN A 309 16.37 49.39 -8.11
C ASN A 309 16.55 47.87 -8.15
N GLU A 310 15.47 47.12 -8.05
CA GLU A 310 15.47 45.65 -8.08
C GLU A 310 15.88 45.06 -9.44
N LEU A 311 15.90 45.88 -10.50
CA LEU A 311 16.34 45.49 -11.85
C LEU A 311 17.67 46.12 -12.25
N ASN A 312 18.16 47.07 -11.46
CA ASN A 312 19.39 47.77 -11.74
C ASN A 312 20.55 47.14 -10.98
N TYR A 313 21.62 46.86 -11.68
CA TYR A 313 22.87 46.42 -11.05
C TYR A 313 23.64 47.66 -10.54
N ASP A 314 23.01 48.41 -9.63
CA ASP A 314 23.57 49.60 -9.02
C ASP A 314 24.09 49.29 -7.59
N PRO A 315 25.43 49.20 -7.41
CA PRO A 315 26.00 48.83 -6.12
C PRO A 315 25.83 49.92 -5.06
N THR A 316 25.29 51.10 -5.40
CA THR A 316 24.90 52.13 -4.40
C THR A 316 23.52 51.88 -3.77
N PHE A 317 22.74 50.98 -4.36
CA PHE A 317 21.45 50.53 -3.79
C PHE A 317 21.72 49.63 -2.56
N SER A 318 21.12 49.96 -1.41
CA SER A 318 21.38 49.27 -0.15
C SER A 318 21.03 47.77 -0.12
N GLU A 319 20.18 47.34 -1.04
CA GLU A 319 19.77 45.92 -1.18
C GLU A 319 20.34 45.32 -2.47
N TYR A 320 21.37 45.89 -3.09
CA TYR A 320 21.94 45.47 -4.37
C TYR A 320 22.29 43.97 -4.37
N GLU A 321 22.97 43.49 -3.36
CA GLU A 321 23.39 42.07 -3.25
C GLU A 321 22.18 41.12 -3.23
N GLN A 322 21.05 41.59 -2.68
CA GLN A 322 19.85 40.76 -2.55
C GLN A 322 19.12 40.55 -3.89
N TYR A 323 19.38 41.39 -4.88
CA TYR A 323 18.76 41.32 -6.23
C TYR A 323 19.74 40.94 -7.33
N ASN A 324 20.94 40.56 -6.97
CA ASN A 324 21.98 40.14 -7.92
C ASN A 324 22.25 38.64 -7.81
N ASN A 325 21.18 37.84 -7.76
CA ASN A 325 21.21 36.40 -7.57
C ASN A 325 20.57 35.63 -8.73
N ASN A 326 20.87 34.35 -8.81
CA ASN A 326 20.25 33.37 -9.72
C ASN A 326 19.65 32.24 -8.90
N THR A 327 18.58 32.52 -8.18
CA THR A 327 17.96 31.58 -7.25
C THR A 327 16.94 30.70 -7.95
N ASP A 328 17.16 29.40 -7.97
CA ASP A 328 16.11 28.43 -8.28
C ASP A 328 15.29 28.17 -7.00
N TRP A 329 14.23 28.97 -6.83
CA TRP A 329 13.34 28.86 -5.67
C TRP A 329 12.63 27.50 -5.59
N ARG A 330 12.37 26.87 -6.73
CA ARG A 330 11.76 25.54 -6.78
C ARG A 330 12.72 24.50 -6.20
N ASP A 331 13.97 24.51 -6.65
CA ASP A 331 15.00 23.60 -6.14
C ASP A 331 15.25 23.82 -4.64
N ALA A 332 15.26 25.08 -4.21
CA ALA A 332 15.46 25.44 -2.81
C ALA A 332 14.39 24.89 -1.86
N VAL A 333 13.16 24.63 -2.32
CA VAL A 333 12.06 24.09 -1.50
C VAL A 333 11.74 22.64 -1.78
N THR A 334 12.40 21.99 -2.75
CA THR A 334 12.16 20.60 -3.10
C THR A 334 13.29 19.69 -2.61
N GLN A 335 12.97 18.44 -2.40
CA GLN A 335 13.90 17.40 -1.98
C GLN A 335 13.45 16.02 -2.47
N TRP A 336 14.35 15.05 -2.38
CA TRP A 336 13.96 13.65 -2.52
C TRP A 336 13.19 13.20 -1.29
N GLY A 337 12.02 12.64 -1.52
CA GLY A 337 11.21 12.01 -0.48
C GLY A 337 11.52 10.53 -0.35
N LEU A 338 11.40 10.00 0.85
CA LEU A 338 11.56 8.57 1.15
C LEU A 338 10.36 8.11 1.97
N ARG A 339 9.69 7.07 1.47
CA ARG A 339 8.61 6.38 2.18
C ARG A 339 9.13 5.02 2.64
N GLN A 340 8.95 4.73 3.93
CA GLN A 340 9.28 3.45 4.56
C GLN A 340 8.03 2.91 5.24
N ASN A 341 7.62 1.71 4.87
CA ASN A 341 6.51 1.01 5.50
C ASN A 341 7.03 -0.29 6.12
N HIS A 342 6.93 -0.40 7.43
CA HIS A 342 7.26 -1.59 8.20
C HIS A 342 5.98 -2.21 8.73
N TYR A 343 5.72 -3.47 8.43
CA TYR A 343 4.53 -4.15 8.91
C TYR A 343 4.84 -5.56 9.42
N VAL A 344 4.45 -5.83 10.66
CA VAL A 344 4.61 -7.13 11.30
C VAL A 344 3.25 -7.73 11.55
N THR A 345 3.06 -9.00 11.21
CA THR A 345 1.82 -9.72 11.47
C THR A 345 2.11 -11.06 12.09
N ILE A 346 1.37 -11.40 13.14
CA ILE A 346 1.27 -12.76 13.64
C ILE A 346 -0.18 -13.24 13.51
N SER A 347 -0.38 -14.38 12.88
CA SER A 347 -1.71 -14.95 12.69
C SER A 347 -1.67 -16.46 12.82
N GLY A 348 -2.72 -17.04 13.39
CA GLY A 348 -2.84 -18.48 13.60
C GLY A 348 -4.17 -18.83 14.20
N GLY A 349 -4.36 -20.10 14.50
CA GLY A 349 -5.58 -20.54 15.18
C GLY A 349 -5.72 -22.05 15.22
N GLY A 350 -6.50 -22.51 16.19
CA GLY A 350 -6.94 -23.89 16.34
C GLY A 350 -8.38 -24.08 15.89
N GLU A 351 -9.03 -25.12 16.40
CA GLU A 351 -10.43 -25.43 16.10
C GLU A 351 -11.39 -24.41 16.69
N LYS A 352 -11.10 -23.94 17.92
CA LYS A 352 -12.00 -23.04 18.65
C LYS A 352 -11.66 -21.56 18.52
N ALA A 353 -10.40 -21.21 18.29
CA ALA A 353 -9.96 -19.82 18.23
C ALA A 353 -9.05 -19.56 17.05
N SER A 354 -9.21 -18.42 16.40
CA SER A 354 -8.26 -17.89 15.45
C SER A 354 -7.96 -16.43 15.76
N PHE A 355 -6.72 -16.02 15.54
CA PHE A 355 -6.28 -14.68 15.84
C PHE A 355 -5.40 -14.12 14.74
N ARG A 356 -5.42 -12.80 14.61
CA ARG A 356 -4.49 -12.00 13.82
C ARG A 356 -4.14 -10.75 14.60
N ILE A 357 -2.86 -10.52 14.78
CA ILE A 357 -2.31 -9.31 15.38
C ILE A 357 -1.36 -8.69 14.36
N GLY A 358 -1.62 -7.45 13.97
CA GLY A 358 -0.82 -6.68 13.05
C GLY A 358 -0.30 -5.41 13.73
N GLY A 359 0.89 -4.99 13.38
CA GLY A 359 1.49 -3.73 13.79
C GLY A 359 2.28 -3.11 12.65
N GLY A 360 1.99 -1.85 12.33
CA GLY A 360 2.62 -1.11 11.25
C GLY A 360 3.25 0.18 11.72
N PHE A 361 4.35 0.55 11.10
CA PHE A 361 4.99 1.84 11.23
C PHE A 361 5.33 2.38 9.85
N ASP A 362 4.73 3.51 9.51
CA ASP A 362 4.99 4.25 8.29
C ASP A 362 5.78 5.51 8.61
N HIS A 363 6.83 5.74 7.87
CA HIS A 363 7.62 6.96 7.91
C HIS A 363 7.79 7.49 6.49
N GLU A 364 7.33 8.71 6.25
CA GLU A 364 7.40 9.34 4.95
C GLU A 364 7.93 10.76 5.07
N THR A 365 8.91 11.10 4.24
CA THR A 365 9.35 12.47 3.99
C THR A 365 8.80 12.92 2.65
N GLY A 366 8.30 14.16 2.58
CA GLY A 366 7.71 14.70 1.36
C GLY A 366 8.77 15.15 0.35
N THR A 367 8.30 15.45 -0.84
CA THR A 367 9.11 16.07 -1.90
C THR A 367 9.33 17.57 -1.69
N ILE A 368 8.60 18.17 -0.77
CA ILE A 368 8.82 19.54 -0.28
C ILE A 368 9.56 19.45 1.05
N ILE A 369 10.52 20.36 1.26
CA ILE A 369 11.31 20.40 2.49
C ILE A 369 10.42 20.49 3.74
N LYS A 370 10.86 19.86 4.85
CA LYS A 370 10.19 19.82 6.17
C LYS A 370 8.87 19.06 6.24
N GLN A 371 8.30 18.60 5.13
CA GLN A 371 7.14 17.70 5.19
C GLN A 371 7.53 16.33 5.72
N LYS A 372 6.78 15.83 6.71
CA LYS A 372 7.01 14.53 7.31
C LYS A 372 5.73 13.94 7.86
N LEU A 373 5.48 12.68 7.51
CA LEU A 373 4.36 11.91 8.04
C LEU A 373 4.90 10.67 8.77
N GLN A 374 4.39 10.46 9.98
CA GLN A 374 4.63 9.25 10.77
C GLN A 374 3.31 8.67 11.19
N ARG A 375 3.11 7.39 10.91
CA ARG A 375 1.90 6.67 11.30
C ARG A 375 2.27 5.37 12.00
N PHE A 376 1.72 5.17 13.17
CA PHE A 376 1.74 3.91 13.88
C PHE A 376 0.34 3.30 13.83
N SER A 377 0.23 2.05 13.42
CA SER A 377 -1.04 1.34 13.35
C SER A 377 -0.92 -0.01 14.04
N THR A 378 -1.95 -0.41 14.76
CA THR A 378 -2.06 -1.77 15.30
C THR A 378 -3.50 -2.27 15.12
N ARG A 379 -3.61 -3.55 14.82
CA ARG A 379 -4.90 -4.23 14.67
C ARG A 379 -4.85 -5.60 15.31
N VAL A 380 -5.86 -5.87 16.12
CA VAL A 380 -6.06 -7.17 16.77
C VAL A 380 -7.43 -7.69 16.35
N ALA A 381 -7.47 -8.86 15.74
CA ALA A 381 -8.69 -9.58 15.42
C ALA A 381 -8.64 -10.96 16.09
N LEU A 382 -9.67 -11.26 16.88
CA LEU A 382 -9.83 -12.54 17.56
C LEU A 382 -11.22 -13.08 17.25
N ASP A 383 -11.26 -14.29 16.75
CA ASP A 383 -12.50 -15.05 16.57
C ASP A 383 -12.47 -16.26 17.50
N TYR A 384 -13.50 -16.43 18.33
CA TYR A 384 -13.60 -17.52 19.28
C TYR A 384 -14.97 -18.23 19.16
N ASN A 385 -14.95 -19.49 18.83
CA ASN A 385 -16.10 -20.36 18.82
C ASN A 385 -16.33 -20.93 20.23
N VAL A 386 -17.22 -20.29 20.99
CA VAL A 386 -17.59 -20.73 22.35
C VAL A 386 -18.23 -22.11 22.30
N SER A 387 -19.10 -22.33 21.33
CA SER A 387 -19.73 -23.60 20.99
C SER A 387 -19.94 -23.68 19.48
N GLU A 388 -20.49 -24.80 18.98
CA GLU A 388 -20.88 -24.94 17.57
C GLU A 388 -21.91 -23.87 17.13
N ARG A 389 -22.65 -23.30 18.06
CA ARG A 389 -23.70 -22.31 17.80
C ARG A 389 -23.34 -20.88 18.18
N ILE A 390 -22.32 -20.68 19.00
CA ILE A 390 -21.96 -19.35 19.53
C ILE A 390 -20.55 -19.00 19.07
N ARG A 391 -20.45 -17.90 18.34
CA ARG A 391 -19.18 -17.30 17.94
C ARG A 391 -19.08 -15.87 18.49
N VAL A 392 -17.95 -15.59 19.11
CA VAL A 392 -17.56 -14.25 19.57
C VAL A 392 -16.40 -13.77 18.74
N SER A 393 -16.52 -12.60 18.13
CA SER A 393 -15.47 -11.96 17.35
C SER A 393 -15.17 -10.59 17.96
N THR A 394 -13.89 -10.31 18.15
CA THR A 394 -13.42 -9.01 18.64
C THR A 394 -12.44 -8.42 17.63
N ASN A 395 -12.65 -7.17 17.27
CA ASN A 395 -11.72 -6.38 16.49
C ASN A 395 -11.31 -5.15 17.32
N PHE A 396 -10.06 -4.85 17.31
CA PHE A 396 -9.52 -3.63 17.87
C PHE A 396 -8.53 -3.03 16.88
N ALA A 397 -8.72 -1.80 16.47
CA ALA A 397 -7.76 -1.07 15.67
C ALA A 397 -7.42 0.25 16.36
N LEU A 398 -6.14 0.60 16.34
CA LEU A 398 -5.60 1.86 16.81
C LEU A 398 -4.64 2.38 15.75
N THR A 399 -4.85 3.62 15.33
CA THR A 399 -3.93 4.34 14.45
C THR A 399 -3.58 5.68 15.08
N TYR A 400 -2.30 5.94 15.19
CA TYR A 400 -1.75 7.23 15.58
C TYR A 400 -1.00 7.81 14.40
N THR A 401 -1.38 9.01 13.97
CA THR A 401 -0.73 9.72 12.87
C THR A 401 -0.19 11.05 13.37
N LYS A 402 1.06 11.34 13.04
CA LYS A 402 1.69 12.64 13.21
C LYS A 402 2.08 13.14 11.83
N ASN A 403 1.51 14.26 11.42
CA ASN A 403 1.75 14.88 10.13
C ASN A 403 2.32 16.30 10.34
N ASP A 404 3.56 16.49 9.95
CA ASP A 404 4.21 17.78 9.89
C ASP A 404 4.02 18.33 8.46
N LYS A 405 3.08 19.29 8.31
CA LYS A 405 2.69 19.90 7.05
C LYS A 405 3.39 21.23 6.87
N ASN A 406 3.57 21.66 5.64
CA ASN A 406 3.98 23.02 5.38
C ASN A 406 2.85 23.99 5.68
N TRP A 407 3.22 25.22 5.97
CA TRP A 407 2.28 26.32 6.10
C TRP A 407 1.58 26.57 4.76
N GLN A 408 0.28 26.79 4.78
CA GLN A 408 -0.51 27.22 3.64
C GLN A 408 -0.86 28.69 3.80
N PHE A 409 -0.61 29.48 2.77
CA PHE A 409 -0.97 30.88 2.76
C PHE A 409 -2.42 31.06 2.35
N ASN A 410 -3.14 31.84 3.14
CA ASN A 410 -4.46 32.30 2.73
C ASN A 410 -4.26 33.65 2.00
N THR A 411 -4.30 33.62 0.67
CA THR A 411 -4.28 34.85 -0.11
C THR A 411 -5.66 35.49 0.00
N ASN A 412 -5.82 36.41 0.97
CA ASN A 412 -7.04 37.21 1.14
C ASN A 412 -7.21 38.27 0.02
N ASP A 413 -6.72 38.00 -1.16
CA ASP A 413 -6.99 38.84 -2.31
C ASP A 413 -8.36 38.50 -2.88
N TRP A 414 -9.21 39.49 -3.06
CA TRP A 414 -10.62 39.38 -3.50
C TRP A 414 -10.81 38.60 -4.80
N THR A 415 -9.74 38.24 -5.49
CA THR A 415 -9.74 37.54 -6.79
C THR A 415 -9.28 36.08 -6.71
N SER A 416 -8.77 35.58 -5.58
CA SER A 416 -8.25 34.21 -5.45
C SER A 416 -8.68 33.61 -4.12
N TYR A 417 -9.81 32.92 -4.12
CA TYR A 417 -10.20 32.02 -3.03
C TYR A 417 -9.34 30.74 -3.11
N GLY A 418 -8.19 30.73 -2.46
CA GLY A 418 -7.35 29.55 -2.42
C GLY A 418 -6.27 29.62 -1.34
N THR A 419 -6.01 28.50 -0.71
CA THR A 419 -4.80 28.29 0.07
C THR A 419 -3.66 27.93 -0.87
N GLU A 420 -2.58 28.72 -0.87
CA GLU A 420 -1.41 28.44 -1.68
C GLU A 420 -0.38 27.64 -0.90
N GLY A 421 0.11 26.57 -1.52
CA GLY A 421 1.19 25.75 -0.97
C GLY A 421 2.57 26.40 -1.18
N LEU A 422 3.56 25.86 -0.49
CA LEU A 422 4.94 26.36 -0.50
C LEU A 422 5.56 26.37 -1.90
N LEU A 423 5.27 25.36 -2.73
CA LEU A 423 5.75 25.29 -4.10
C LEU A 423 5.17 26.42 -4.99
N SER A 424 3.88 26.73 -4.82
CA SER A 424 3.25 27.85 -5.53
C SER A 424 3.89 29.18 -5.14
N LEU A 425 4.20 29.34 -3.85
CA LEU A 425 4.90 30.51 -3.36
C LEU A 425 6.31 30.63 -3.98
N ALA A 426 7.05 29.52 -4.05
CA ALA A 426 8.38 29.48 -4.65
C ALA A 426 8.38 29.87 -6.13
N LEU A 427 7.37 29.42 -6.88
CA LEU A 427 7.24 29.74 -8.31
C LEU A 427 6.86 31.21 -8.61
N ARG A 428 6.39 31.96 -7.59
CA ARG A 428 6.05 33.38 -7.70
C ARG A 428 7.14 34.32 -7.24
N LYS A 429 8.20 33.81 -6.59
CA LYS A 429 9.34 34.61 -6.18
C LYS A 429 10.19 35.00 -7.38
N MET A 430 10.72 36.23 -7.34
CA MET A 430 11.67 36.71 -8.33
C MET A 430 12.97 35.90 -8.26
N PRO A 431 13.45 35.34 -9.38
CA PRO A 431 14.67 34.50 -9.36
C PRO A 431 15.95 35.28 -9.13
N ASN A 432 15.94 36.60 -9.27
CA ASN A 432 17.09 37.45 -8.94
C ASN A 432 17.21 37.81 -7.45
N MET A 433 16.28 37.34 -6.60
CA MET A 433 16.33 37.56 -5.14
C MET A 433 17.12 36.47 -4.43
N GLY A 434 17.89 36.85 -3.40
CA GLY A 434 18.58 35.94 -2.49
C GLY A 434 17.64 35.24 -1.52
N ILE A 435 18.04 34.04 -1.06
CA ILE A 435 17.34 33.30 0.01
C ILE A 435 17.70 33.91 1.39
N TYR A 436 18.95 34.24 1.57
CA TYR A 436 19.50 34.79 2.81
C TYR A 436 19.91 36.24 2.59
N GLU A 437 20.01 36.99 3.68
CA GLU A 437 20.66 38.29 3.64
C GLU A 437 22.14 38.08 3.33
N GLN A 438 22.67 38.90 2.44
CA GLN A 438 24.10 38.86 2.10
C GLN A 438 24.84 39.98 2.77
N ASP A 439 26.05 39.66 3.25
CA ASP A 439 26.95 40.66 3.83
C ASP A 439 27.42 41.62 2.74
N PRO A 440 27.12 42.91 2.83
CA PRO A 440 27.47 43.89 1.78
C PRO A 440 28.97 44.08 1.59
N LEU A 441 29.81 43.59 2.52
CA LEU A 441 31.27 43.67 2.40
C LEU A 441 31.89 42.45 1.71
N THR A 442 31.32 41.27 1.98
CA THR A 442 31.87 40.01 1.49
C THR A 442 31.04 39.39 0.35
N GLY A 443 29.76 39.75 0.22
CA GLY A 443 28.79 39.12 -0.67
C GLY A 443 28.40 37.71 -0.25
N GLU A 444 28.81 37.25 0.95
CA GLU A 444 28.47 35.91 1.43
C GLU A 444 27.10 35.90 2.12
N ASP A 445 26.39 34.77 1.99
CA ASP A 445 25.10 34.57 2.66
C ASP A 445 25.27 34.55 4.19
N THR A 446 24.39 35.25 4.88
CA THR A 446 24.28 35.23 6.36
C THR A 446 23.35 34.10 6.80
N ASP A 447 23.18 33.93 8.12
CA ASP A 447 22.18 32.97 8.68
C ASP A 447 20.75 33.56 8.74
N THR A 448 20.56 34.80 8.27
CA THR A 448 19.27 35.50 8.30
C THR A 448 18.55 35.36 6.96
N TYR A 449 17.28 34.94 6.98
CA TYR A 449 16.47 34.88 5.75
C TYR A 449 16.14 36.27 5.24
N TYR A 450 16.38 36.49 3.95
CA TYR A 450 16.08 37.79 3.36
C TYR A 450 14.57 38.03 3.29
N THR A 451 14.16 39.21 3.74
CA THR A 451 12.80 39.76 3.62
C THR A 451 12.86 41.15 3.02
N MET A 452 12.06 41.40 1.97
CA MET A 452 12.04 42.71 1.33
C MET A 452 11.74 43.81 2.32
N LEU A 453 12.55 44.87 2.33
CA LEU A 453 12.28 46.06 3.15
C LEU A 453 10.99 46.74 2.72
N GLN A 454 10.27 47.28 3.67
CA GLN A 454 8.96 47.92 3.42
C GLN A 454 9.07 49.31 2.76
N SER A 455 10.26 49.88 2.69
CA SER A 455 10.52 51.20 2.16
C SER A 455 10.88 51.13 0.68
N GLY A 456 10.00 51.53 -0.17
CA GLY A 456 10.26 51.66 -1.60
C GLY A 456 8.97 51.65 -2.42
N SER A 457 8.89 52.52 -3.41
CA SER A 457 7.76 52.64 -4.30
C SER A 457 7.90 51.80 -5.55
N SER A 458 8.69 50.73 -5.49
CA SER A 458 8.90 49.86 -6.65
C SER A 458 7.60 49.13 -7.04
N VAL A 459 7.39 48.98 -8.33
CA VAL A 459 6.23 48.30 -8.91
C VAL A 459 6.19 46.82 -8.40
N PHE A 460 7.33 46.20 -8.16
CA PHE A 460 7.45 44.82 -7.68
C PHE A 460 7.22 44.68 -6.19
N ASN A 461 7.44 45.72 -5.42
CA ASN A 461 7.33 45.71 -3.96
C ASN A 461 5.94 45.28 -3.47
N ASN A 462 4.87 45.71 -4.11
CA ASN A 462 3.52 45.42 -3.65
C ASN A 462 3.15 43.95 -3.83
N ASP A 463 3.63 43.29 -4.89
CA ASP A 463 3.32 41.89 -5.14
C ASP A 463 4.28 40.95 -4.42
N GLN A 464 5.58 41.23 -4.42
CA GLN A 464 6.58 40.37 -3.79
C GLN A 464 6.57 40.44 -2.26
N LYS A 465 6.15 41.56 -1.66
CA LYS A 465 5.93 41.66 -0.20
C LYS A 465 4.82 40.77 0.32
N LYS A 466 3.81 40.49 -0.49
CA LYS A 466 2.74 39.57 -0.14
C LYS A 466 3.23 38.13 -0.04
N TYR A 467 4.33 37.81 -0.70
CA TYR A 467 4.90 36.47 -0.74
C TYR A 467 6.12 36.42 0.17
N ALA A 468 5.98 35.75 1.30
CA ALA A 468 7.10 35.51 2.20
C ALA A 468 8.21 34.71 1.53
N ASN A 469 9.39 34.69 2.13
CA ASN A 469 10.48 33.81 1.68
C ASN A 469 10.08 32.34 1.90
N PRO A 470 9.95 31.54 0.83
CA PRO A 470 9.41 30.17 0.94
C PRO A 470 10.30 29.25 1.77
N VAL A 471 11.63 29.43 1.74
CA VAL A 471 12.57 28.65 2.55
C VAL A 471 12.44 29.02 4.03
N ALA A 472 12.30 30.32 4.33
CA ALA A 472 12.07 30.80 5.69
C ALA A 472 10.77 30.22 6.26
N VAL A 473 9.68 30.29 5.47
CA VAL A 473 8.39 29.74 5.87
C VAL A 473 8.48 28.23 6.17
N ALA A 474 9.15 27.48 5.30
CA ALA A 474 9.32 26.03 5.51
C ALA A 474 10.08 25.71 6.80
N ASN A 475 11.06 26.54 7.17
CA ASN A 475 11.93 26.27 8.31
C ASN A 475 11.38 26.86 9.64
N LEU A 476 10.70 27.97 9.59
CA LEU A 476 10.27 28.71 10.78
C LEU A 476 8.81 28.42 11.15
N ALA A 477 7.94 28.27 10.16
CA ALA A 477 6.53 28.00 10.43
C ALA A 477 6.32 26.52 10.78
N LYS A 478 5.47 26.27 11.78
CA LYS A 478 5.13 24.93 12.22
C LYS A 478 3.63 24.68 12.04
N ASN A 479 3.29 23.67 11.25
CA ASN A 479 1.93 23.17 11.09
C ASN A 479 1.93 21.67 11.33
N GLN A 480 1.58 21.27 12.56
CA GLN A 480 1.60 19.87 12.98
C GLN A 480 0.20 19.40 13.32
N GLN A 481 -0.20 18.28 12.73
CA GLN A 481 -1.44 17.59 13.04
C GLN A 481 -1.13 16.24 13.69
N ARG A 482 -1.87 15.88 14.72
CA ARG A 482 -1.80 14.59 15.42
C ARG A 482 -3.18 14.02 15.52
N THR A 483 -3.38 12.83 14.96
CA THR A 483 -4.67 12.15 14.93
C THR A 483 -4.55 10.81 15.64
N TYR A 484 -5.52 10.52 16.49
CA TYR A 484 -5.74 9.23 17.14
C TYR A 484 -7.06 8.68 16.65
N ASP A 485 -7.04 7.53 16.02
CA ASP A 485 -8.23 6.78 15.59
C ASP A 485 -8.24 5.42 16.29
N MET A 486 -9.25 5.16 17.10
CA MET A 486 -9.41 3.92 17.83
C MET A 486 -10.80 3.36 17.59
N SER A 487 -10.86 2.10 17.15
CA SER A 487 -12.12 1.44 16.82
C SER A 487 -12.21 0.03 17.42
N PRO A 488 -12.68 -0.09 18.68
CA PRO A 488 -13.06 -1.37 19.28
C PRO A 488 -14.39 -1.87 18.73
N GLU A 489 -14.46 -3.17 18.47
CA GLU A 489 -15.67 -3.86 18.03
C GLU A 489 -15.80 -5.21 18.74
N LEU A 490 -17.00 -5.53 19.22
CA LEU A 490 -17.37 -6.84 19.74
C LEU A 490 -18.60 -7.34 18.99
N ILE A 491 -18.50 -8.52 18.42
CA ILE A 491 -19.60 -9.18 17.70
C ILE A 491 -19.90 -10.51 18.38
N ILE A 492 -21.17 -10.77 18.67
CA ILE A 492 -21.67 -12.05 19.15
C ILE A 492 -22.64 -12.58 18.10
N GLN A 493 -22.38 -13.78 17.61
CA GLN A 493 -23.26 -14.50 16.69
C GLN A 493 -23.80 -15.73 17.38
N TYR A 494 -25.12 -15.93 17.32
CA TYR A 494 -25.78 -17.08 17.86
C TYR A 494 -26.70 -17.73 16.81
N GLN A 495 -26.47 -19.00 16.54
CA GLN A 495 -27.26 -19.79 15.61
C GLN A 495 -28.43 -20.42 16.37
N LEU A 496 -29.61 -19.83 16.21
CA LEU A 496 -30.81 -20.22 16.90
C LEU A 496 -31.40 -21.52 16.37
N LEU A 497 -31.50 -21.67 15.03
CA LEU A 497 -32.05 -22.81 14.33
C LEU A 497 -31.18 -23.19 13.14
N GLY A 498 -31.14 -24.49 12.82
CA GLY A 498 -30.38 -25.06 11.72
C GLY A 498 -28.90 -25.19 12.04
N MET A 499 -28.20 -26.10 11.34
CA MET A 499 -26.74 -26.20 11.28
C MET A 499 -26.25 -25.68 9.94
N ASP A 500 -24.95 -25.53 9.77
CA ASP A 500 -24.36 -24.90 8.58
C ASP A 500 -24.78 -25.52 7.22
N ASP A 501 -25.23 -26.75 7.20
CA ASP A 501 -25.67 -27.47 6.01
C ASP A 501 -27.20 -27.51 5.82
N ASP A 502 -27.96 -26.98 6.76
CA ASP A 502 -29.43 -26.99 6.69
C ASP A 502 -29.97 -25.89 5.76
N HIS A 503 -31.09 -26.19 5.07
CA HIS A 503 -31.78 -25.23 4.19
C HIS A 503 -32.40 -24.06 4.95
N TRP A 504 -32.74 -24.24 6.23
CA TRP A 504 -33.35 -23.23 7.08
C TRP A 504 -32.40 -22.89 8.22
N GLN A 505 -31.90 -21.68 8.23
CA GLN A 505 -31.01 -21.19 9.28
C GLN A 505 -31.58 -19.89 9.87
N LEU A 506 -31.62 -19.81 11.19
CA LEU A 506 -31.95 -18.58 11.92
C LEU A 506 -30.74 -18.17 12.76
N ASN A 507 -30.07 -17.11 12.35
CA ASN A 507 -28.90 -16.56 13.02
C ASN A 507 -29.24 -15.23 13.66
N TRP A 508 -28.85 -15.06 14.91
CA TRP A 508 -28.86 -13.77 15.58
C TRP A 508 -27.43 -13.21 15.62
N ARG A 509 -27.28 -11.92 15.31
CA ARG A 509 -26.02 -11.21 15.39
C ARG A 509 -26.23 -9.91 16.17
N GLY A 510 -25.52 -9.76 17.29
CA GLY A 510 -25.39 -8.50 18.02
C GLY A 510 -23.97 -7.96 17.86
N SER A 511 -23.82 -6.65 17.68
CA SER A 511 -22.52 -5.99 17.64
C SER A 511 -22.53 -4.70 18.44
N VAL A 512 -21.41 -4.44 19.12
CA VAL A 512 -21.12 -3.15 19.74
C VAL A 512 -19.87 -2.62 19.06
N TYR A 513 -19.98 -1.45 18.48
CA TYR A 513 -18.91 -0.76 17.79
C TYR A 513 -18.78 0.66 18.32
N MET A 514 -17.56 1.10 18.54
CA MET A 514 -17.23 2.50 18.83
C MET A 514 -16.19 3.00 17.82
N ASN A 515 -16.27 4.27 17.47
CA ASN A 515 -15.20 4.96 16.77
C ASN A 515 -14.84 6.20 17.56
N ILE A 516 -13.58 6.27 18.00
CA ILE A 516 -13.05 7.38 18.79
C ILE A 516 -11.98 8.02 17.94
N LEU A 517 -12.30 9.23 17.46
CA LEU A 517 -11.37 10.06 16.69
C LEU A 517 -11.03 11.29 17.51
N ALA A 518 -9.73 11.51 17.73
CA ALA A 518 -9.23 12.72 18.38
C ALA A 518 -8.16 13.35 17.49
N ASP A 519 -8.39 14.59 17.11
CA ASP A 519 -7.46 15.39 16.32
C ASP A 519 -6.92 16.57 17.14
N ARG A 520 -5.62 16.82 17.01
CA ARG A 520 -4.92 17.97 17.58
C ARG A 520 -4.11 18.66 16.49
N LYS A 521 -4.47 19.90 16.20
CA LYS A 521 -3.72 20.77 15.30
C LYS A 521 -2.93 21.79 16.10
N SER A 522 -1.63 21.91 15.86
CA SER A 522 -0.76 22.94 16.42
C SER A 522 -0.20 23.74 15.26
N VAL A 523 -0.47 25.03 15.26
CA VAL A 523 -0.05 25.99 14.24
C VAL A 523 0.69 27.11 14.95
N VAL A 524 1.98 27.32 14.61
CA VAL A 524 2.86 28.35 15.19
C VAL A 524 3.63 29.02 14.06
#